data_a10407e292ad66210351ddf588edb40c
#
_entry.id   a10407e292ad66210351ddf588edb40c
#
_cell.length_a   1.000
_cell.length_b   1.000
_cell.length_c   1.000
_cell.angle_alpha   90.00
_cell.angle_beta   90.00
_cell.angle_gamma   90.00
#
_symmetry.space_group_name_H-M   'P 1'
#
loop_
_entity.id
_entity.type
_entity.pdbx_description
1 polymer ?
#
loop_
_entity_poly.entity_id
_entity_poly.type
_entity_poly.pdbx_seq_one_letter_code
_entity_poly.pdbx_strand_id
1 'polypeptide(L)'
;SIMRTYVLALACLGAVSAFAPNAMLPTAGIGRLGLRSGAVNLKASSVAPAHVTSKSAEIMEQAKKIMPGGVSSPVRAFKSVGGSPIVFDSVKDQYAFDVDGNKYIDYVGTWGPAICGHANEEVNEALIKALAKGTSFGAPSLNENLLAQMVIDAVPSVEMVRFTNSGTEACMGMLRLVRAYTNREKIIKFEGCYHGHADAFLVSAGSGVITLGLPDSPGVPKGAAAGTLTAAYNDLDSVKALLEANKEEGIAAIVLEPVVGNSGFIAPTKEFLQGLRKLCDEHGAVLVFDEVMTGFRIAYGGAQAHFGVTPDVTTMGKVIGGGLPVGAYGGKKEIMEMVAPAGPMYQAGTLSGNPLAMTAGMKTLEILQRPGSYEHLEKITSKLINGILDAGRAEGHEVCGNSISGMFGFFFCKGPVNNFQDAMKSDTAKFAKWHRGMLEEGVYLAPSQFEAGFTGLKHTDADIDATIAAARRVFARI
;
A
#
# COMPACT_ATOMS: atom_id res chain seq x y z
N SER A 1 16.42 33.52 -39.47
CA SER A 1 17.73 32.96 -39.83
C SER A 1 18.06 31.92 -38.77
N ILE A 2 18.07 30.65 -38.92
CA ILE A 2 18.42 29.65 -39.90
C ILE A 2 17.61 28.35 -39.60
N MET A 3 16.81 27.93 -40.58
CA MET A 3 16.31 26.55 -40.72
C MET A 3 17.44 25.67 -41.25
N ARG A 4 17.54 24.42 -40.75
CA ARG A 4 18.04 23.23 -41.47
C ARG A 4 17.52 22.02 -40.69
N THR A 5 16.46 21.35 -41.14
CA THR A 5 16.33 20.23 -42.07
C THR A 5 17.26 19.06 -41.76
N TYR A 6 16.69 17.93 -41.24
CA TYR A 6 17.13 16.57 -41.53
C TYR A 6 15.90 15.68 -41.74
N VAL A 7 15.67 15.37 -43.01
CA VAL A 7 14.89 14.24 -43.55
C VAL A 7 15.89 13.20 -44.01
N LEU A 8 15.72 11.95 -43.63
CA LEU A 8 16.19 10.70 -44.31
C LEU A 8 15.83 9.55 -43.35
N ALA A 9 15.31 8.43 -43.71
CA ALA A 9 14.70 7.87 -44.89
C ALA A 9 14.10 6.55 -44.47
N LEU A 10 12.92 6.21 -44.96
CA LEU A 10 12.37 4.85 -44.97
C LEU A 10 13.22 3.97 -45.93
N ALA A 11 13.47 2.71 -45.53
CA ALA A 11 13.17 1.52 -46.36
C ALA A 11 13.85 0.28 -45.78
N CYS A 12 13.09 -0.79 -45.55
CA CYS A 12 13.28 -2.18 -46.00
C CYS A 12 12.29 -3.04 -45.23
N LEU A 13 11.17 -3.39 -45.81
CA LEU A 13 10.82 -4.64 -46.51
C LEU A 13 11.29 -5.91 -45.76
N GLY A 14 10.40 -6.62 -45.09
CA GLY A 14 9.74 -7.82 -45.55
C GLY A 14 10.53 -9.13 -45.35
N ALA A 15 10.12 -9.97 -44.43
CA ALA A 15 10.08 -11.42 -44.65
C ALA A 15 9.13 -12.06 -43.62
N VAL A 16 7.95 -12.44 -44.10
CA VAL A 16 7.07 -13.45 -43.50
C VAL A 16 7.70 -14.80 -43.76
N SER A 17 7.99 -15.60 -42.75
CA SER A 17 8.18 -17.03 -42.92
C SER A 17 7.28 -17.79 -41.97
N ALA A 18 6.30 -18.46 -42.59
CA ALA A 18 5.45 -19.47 -41.99
C ALA A 18 6.29 -20.69 -41.62
N PHE A 19 6.12 -21.25 -40.43
CA PHE A 19 6.52 -22.62 -40.11
C PHE A 19 5.28 -23.46 -39.85
N ALA A 20 5.08 -24.46 -40.72
CA ALA A 20 4.13 -25.56 -40.58
C ALA A 20 4.79 -26.75 -39.80
N PRO A 21 3.98 -27.68 -39.27
CA PRO A 21 4.43 -28.66 -38.28
C PRO A 21 4.85 -30.00 -38.96
N ASN A 22 5.44 -30.86 -38.13
CA ASN A 22 5.63 -32.32 -38.23
C ASN A 22 7.08 -32.81 -38.38
N ALA A 23 7.50 -33.49 -37.34
CA ALA A 23 8.25 -34.74 -37.50
C ALA A 23 8.04 -35.61 -36.24
N MET A 24 7.34 -36.71 -36.42
CA MET A 24 7.34 -37.87 -35.51
C MET A 24 8.72 -38.51 -35.44
N LEU A 25 9.16 -38.92 -34.28
CA LEU A 25 10.28 -39.84 -34.05
C LEU A 25 9.82 -41.14 -33.37
N PRO A 26 10.46 -42.28 -33.65
CA PRO A 26 9.92 -43.59 -33.41
C PRO A 26 10.18 -44.13 -32.00
N THR A 27 9.27 -44.96 -31.52
CA THR A 27 9.34 -45.74 -30.28
C THR A 27 10.39 -46.86 -30.40
N ALA A 28 11.39 -46.86 -29.54
CA ALA A 28 12.23 -48.03 -29.28
C ALA A 28 11.88 -48.61 -27.90
N GLY A 29 11.52 -49.91 -27.90
CA GLY A 29 11.20 -50.68 -26.73
C GLY A 29 12.43 -50.93 -25.86
N ILE A 30 12.27 -50.85 -24.55
CA ILE A 30 13.32 -51.24 -23.59
C ILE A 30 12.73 -52.26 -22.60
N GLY A 31 13.50 -53.34 -22.48
CA GLY A 31 13.16 -54.54 -21.71
C GLY A 31 13.11 -54.29 -20.20
N ARG A 32 12.36 -55.17 -19.54
CA ARG A 32 12.26 -55.30 -18.09
C ARG A 32 13.59 -55.76 -17.50
N LEU A 33 14.17 -54.96 -16.65
CA LEU A 33 15.18 -55.40 -15.67
C LEU A 33 14.59 -55.27 -14.27
N GLY A 34 14.58 -56.42 -13.57
CA GLY A 34 14.13 -56.52 -12.20
C GLY A 34 15.05 -55.80 -11.23
N LEU A 35 14.47 -54.95 -10.39
CA LEU A 35 15.17 -54.31 -9.28
C LEU A 35 14.71 -54.86 -7.95
N ARG A 36 15.65 -55.40 -7.20
CA ARG A 36 15.51 -55.80 -5.81
C ARG A 36 15.25 -54.58 -4.94
N SER A 37 14.26 -54.69 -4.04
CA SER A 37 13.95 -53.73 -2.99
C SER A 37 15.06 -53.71 -1.92
N GLY A 38 15.89 -52.67 -1.95
CA GLY A 38 16.69 -52.25 -0.83
C GLY A 38 16.09 -50.97 -0.23
N ALA A 39 15.52 -51.09 0.97
CA ALA A 39 15.02 -49.93 1.69
C ALA A 39 16.24 -49.09 2.15
N VAL A 40 16.50 -48.00 1.44
CA VAL A 40 17.42 -46.95 1.89
C VAL A 40 16.61 -45.96 2.72
N ASN A 41 16.86 -45.96 4.03
CA ASN A 41 16.32 -45.00 4.98
C ASN A 41 17.01 -43.63 4.72
N LEU A 42 16.49 -42.82 3.79
CA LEU A 42 16.85 -41.47 3.62
C LEU A 42 16.17 -40.64 4.72
N LYS A 43 16.91 -40.31 5.79
CA LYS A 43 16.60 -39.20 6.64
C LYS A 43 16.68 -37.95 5.74
N ALA A 44 15.53 -37.45 5.34
CA ALA A 44 15.41 -36.18 4.65
C ALA A 44 15.79 -35.07 5.64
N SER A 45 17.02 -34.60 5.58
CA SER A 45 17.40 -33.29 6.08
C SER A 45 16.79 -32.26 5.11
N SER A 46 15.59 -31.78 5.42
CA SER A 46 14.94 -30.72 4.65
C SER A 46 15.52 -29.38 5.04
N VAL A 47 16.77 -29.12 4.67
CA VAL A 47 17.24 -27.75 4.50
C VAL A 47 16.72 -27.32 3.14
N ALA A 48 15.75 -26.42 3.09
CA ALA A 48 15.36 -25.79 1.85
C ALA A 48 16.62 -25.19 1.17
N PRO A 49 16.77 -25.31 -0.15
CA PRO A 49 17.91 -24.73 -0.83
C PRO A 49 17.97 -23.24 -0.52
N ALA A 50 19.14 -22.74 -0.12
CA ALA A 50 19.35 -21.33 0.14
C ALA A 50 18.92 -20.51 -1.09
N HIS A 51 18.09 -19.47 -0.89
CA HIS A 51 17.66 -18.60 -1.98
C HIS A 51 18.89 -17.95 -2.64
N VAL A 52 19.03 -18.18 -3.95
CA VAL A 52 20.08 -17.52 -4.77
C VAL A 52 19.54 -16.13 -5.12
N THR A 53 20.33 -15.08 -4.92
CA THR A 53 19.95 -13.67 -5.19
C THR A 53 21.02 -12.92 -5.98
N SER A 54 21.85 -13.64 -6.74
CA SER A 54 23.00 -13.09 -7.46
C SER A 54 22.59 -12.13 -8.58
N LYS A 55 21.56 -12.47 -9.36
CA LYS A 55 21.04 -11.61 -10.43
C LYS A 55 20.36 -10.35 -9.86
N SER A 56 19.58 -10.50 -8.79
CA SER A 56 18.99 -9.35 -8.08
C SER A 56 20.07 -8.38 -7.61
N ALA A 57 21.16 -8.87 -7.03
CA ALA A 57 22.28 -8.03 -6.58
C ALA A 57 22.95 -7.30 -7.75
N GLU A 58 23.22 -8.00 -8.85
CA GLU A 58 23.81 -7.40 -10.06
C GLU A 58 22.91 -6.29 -10.65
N ILE A 59 21.62 -6.56 -10.80
CA ILE A 59 20.64 -5.58 -11.31
C ILE A 59 20.58 -4.36 -10.38
N MET A 60 20.59 -4.55 -9.06
CA MET A 60 20.57 -3.44 -8.10
C MET A 60 21.84 -2.58 -8.17
N GLU A 61 23.02 -3.17 -8.39
CA GLU A 61 24.25 -2.39 -8.61
C GLU A 61 24.18 -1.56 -9.90
N GLN A 62 23.55 -2.07 -10.94
CA GLN A 62 23.27 -1.30 -12.16
C GLN A 62 22.26 -0.17 -11.88
N ALA A 63 21.16 -0.49 -11.21
CA ALA A 63 20.08 0.46 -10.89
C ALA A 63 20.59 1.66 -10.08
N LYS A 64 21.50 1.44 -9.12
CA LYS A 64 22.12 2.51 -8.32
C LYS A 64 22.90 3.54 -9.16
N LYS A 65 23.37 3.17 -10.35
CA LYS A 65 24.09 4.08 -11.27
C LYS A 65 23.16 5.02 -12.03
N ILE A 66 21.88 4.66 -12.16
CA ILE A 66 20.92 5.36 -13.02
C ILE A 66 19.70 5.92 -12.25
N MET A 67 19.48 5.46 -11.01
CA MET A 67 18.40 5.94 -10.14
C MET A 67 18.93 6.17 -8.71
N PRO A 68 18.46 7.19 -7.99
CA PRO A 68 18.86 7.42 -6.61
C PRO A 68 18.60 6.20 -5.71
N GLY A 69 19.68 5.57 -5.20
CA GLY A 69 19.60 4.33 -4.43
C GLY A 69 19.08 3.11 -5.20
N GLY A 70 18.94 3.19 -6.53
CA GLY A 70 18.46 2.11 -7.39
C GLY A 70 16.95 1.89 -7.35
N VAL A 71 16.17 2.83 -6.77
CA VAL A 71 14.73 2.65 -6.52
C VAL A 71 13.94 3.93 -6.77
N SER A 72 12.64 3.77 -7.05
CA SER A 72 11.68 4.89 -7.18
C SER A 72 10.89 5.15 -5.89
N SER A 73 11.20 4.44 -4.79
CA SER A 73 10.64 4.71 -3.45
C SER A 73 11.64 4.23 -2.38
N PRO A 74 11.98 5.06 -1.37
CA PRO A 74 13.11 4.82 -0.46
C PRO A 74 13.08 3.50 0.29
N VAL A 75 11.92 3.06 0.75
CA VAL A 75 11.76 1.83 1.54
C VAL A 75 12.19 0.58 0.77
N ARG A 76 12.07 0.59 -0.57
CA ARG A 76 12.46 -0.52 -1.45
C ARG A 76 13.97 -0.77 -1.49
N ALA A 77 14.79 0.15 -0.97
CA ALA A 77 16.25 0.02 -0.93
C ALA A 77 16.78 -0.86 0.22
N PHE A 78 15.94 -1.44 1.06
CA PHE A 78 16.27 -2.31 2.20
C PHE A 78 17.18 -1.68 3.26
N LYS A 79 17.30 -0.35 3.30
CA LYS A 79 18.17 0.34 4.28
C LYS A 79 17.90 -0.06 5.72
N SER A 80 16.62 -0.20 6.10
CA SER A 80 16.22 -0.49 7.49
C SER A 80 16.46 -1.95 7.90
N VAL A 81 16.59 -2.87 6.94
CA VAL A 81 16.73 -4.31 7.24
C VAL A 81 18.07 -4.87 6.81
N GLY A 82 18.82 -4.12 5.98
CA GLY A 82 20.09 -4.56 5.41
C GLY A 82 19.94 -5.63 4.33
N GLY A 83 21.05 -6.07 3.77
CA GLY A 83 21.08 -6.97 2.64
C GLY A 83 20.85 -6.25 1.30
N SER A 84 20.67 -7.02 0.23
CA SER A 84 20.34 -6.50 -1.10
C SER A 84 18.84 -6.64 -1.36
N PRO A 85 18.19 -5.63 -1.95
CA PRO A 85 16.79 -5.76 -2.41
C PRO A 85 16.62 -6.91 -3.40
N ILE A 86 15.47 -7.57 -3.34
CA ILE A 86 15.05 -8.57 -4.30
C ILE A 86 14.46 -7.86 -5.52
N VAL A 87 14.83 -8.30 -6.72
CA VAL A 87 14.27 -7.81 -7.98
C VAL A 87 13.27 -8.84 -8.50
N PHE A 88 12.01 -8.45 -8.53
CA PHE A 88 10.93 -9.31 -9.02
C PHE A 88 10.84 -9.29 -10.54
N ASP A 89 10.59 -10.46 -11.12
CA ASP A 89 10.29 -10.69 -12.53
C ASP A 89 8.78 -10.70 -12.77
N SER A 90 8.05 -11.41 -11.91
CA SER A 90 6.62 -11.58 -12.07
C SER A 90 5.89 -11.78 -10.74
N VAL A 91 4.57 -11.63 -10.78
CA VAL A 91 3.69 -11.84 -9.63
C VAL A 91 2.42 -12.57 -10.08
N LYS A 92 1.89 -13.47 -9.23
CA LYS A 92 0.62 -14.15 -9.49
C LYS A 92 -0.07 -14.51 -8.19
N ASP A 93 -1.36 -14.19 -8.06
CA ASP A 93 -2.20 -14.45 -6.90
C ASP A 93 -1.56 -13.90 -5.59
N GLN A 94 -1.14 -14.74 -4.66
CA GLN A 94 -0.44 -14.34 -3.43
C GLN A 94 1.08 -14.48 -3.52
N TYR A 95 1.63 -14.72 -4.70
CA TYR A 95 3.04 -15.01 -4.87
C TYR A 95 3.78 -13.96 -5.70
N ALA A 96 5.04 -13.73 -5.32
CA ALA A 96 6.01 -12.99 -6.09
C ALA A 96 7.17 -13.91 -6.52
N PHE A 97 7.69 -13.69 -7.71
CA PHE A 97 8.80 -14.47 -8.29
C PHE A 97 9.91 -13.52 -8.67
N ASP A 98 11.12 -13.79 -8.21
CA ASP A 98 12.27 -12.95 -8.52
C ASP A 98 13.01 -13.39 -9.80
N VAL A 99 13.93 -12.54 -10.26
CA VAL A 99 14.77 -12.79 -11.43
C VAL A 99 15.75 -13.95 -11.26
N ASP A 100 15.97 -14.42 -10.04
CA ASP A 100 16.79 -15.57 -9.70
C ASP A 100 15.99 -16.88 -9.70
N GLY A 101 14.66 -16.81 -9.83
CA GLY A 101 13.73 -17.94 -9.87
C GLY A 101 13.18 -18.37 -8.51
N ASN A 102 13.40 -17.58 -7.46
CA ASN A 102 12.82 -17.86 -6.16
C ASN A 102 11.34 -17.42 -6.12
N LYS A 103 10.55 -18.13 -5.33
CA LYS A 103 9.13 -17.87 -5.07
C LYS A 103 8.92 -17.42 -3.65
N TYR A 104 8.13 -16.39 -3.45
CA TYR A 104 7.79 -15.82 -2.14
C TYR A 104 6.28 -15.73 -1.94
N ILE A 105 5.79 -16.02 -0.72
CA ILE A 105 4.45 -15.60 -0.29
C ILE A 105 4.56 -14.10 0.01
N ASP A 106 3.75 -13.29 -0.67
CA ASP A 106 3.86 -11.82 -0.62
C ASP A 106 2.83 -11.21 0.33
N TYR A 107 3.30 -10.60 1.40
CA TYR A 107 2.51 -9.80 2.35
C TYR A 107 2.73 -8.29 2.22
N VAL A 108 3.46 -7.84 1.19
CA VAL A 108 3.54 -6.43 0.83
C VAL A 108 2.35 -6.03 -0.05
N GLY A 109 1.89 -6.94 -0.92
CA GLY A 109 0.70 -6.76 -1.74
C GLY A 109 0.71 -5.46 -2.54
N THR A 110 1.87 -5.07 -3.11
CA THR A 110 2.07 -3.79 -3.81
C THR A 110 1.78 -2.58 -2.89
N TRP A 111 2.01 -2.70 -1.58
CA TRP A 111 1.68 -1.69 -0.55
C TRP A 111 0.17 -1.46 -0.38
N GLY A 112 -0.62 -2.52 -0.63
CA GLY A 112 -2.06 -2.53 -0.45
C GLY A 112 -2.93 -2.78 -1.69
N PRO A 113 -2.61 -2.32 -2.91
CA PRO A 113 -3.46 -2.50 -4.09
C PRO A 113 -3.83 -3.94 -4.43
N ALA A 114 -2.94 -4.92 -4.19
CA ALA A 114 -3.14 -6.30 -4.62
C ALA A 114 -4.11 -7.13 -3.74
N ILE A 115 -5.18 -6.50 -3.25
CA ILE A 115 -6.17 -7.15 -2.36
C ILE A 115 -6.89 -8.34 -3.03
N CYS A 116 -7.13 -8.28 -4.35
CA CYS A 116 -7.74 -9.36 -5.11
C CYS A 116 -6.74 -10.44 -5.56
N GLY A 117 -5.49 -10.34 -5.13
CA GLY A 117 -4.36 -11.12 -5.64
C GLY A 117 -3.71 -10.47 -6.86
N HIS A 118 -2.41 -10.77 -7.05
CA HIS A 118 -1.65 -10.28 -8.18
C HIS A 118 -2.13 -10.88 -9.49
N ALA A 119 -2.01 -10.10 -10.58
CA ALA A 119 -2.36 -10.50 -11.94
C ALA A 119 -3.73 -11.22 -11.98
N ASN A 120 -4.72 -10.67 -11.27
CA ASN A 120 -6.06 -11.23 -11.21
C ASN A 120 -6.66 -11.31 -12.60
N GLU A 121 -7.17 -12.48 -12.96
CA GLU A 121 -7.62 -12.78 -14.34
C GLU A 121 -8.76 -11.87 -14.77
N GLU A 122 -9.77 -11.65 -13.92
CA GLU A 122 -10.91 -10.80 -14.24
C GLU A 122 -10.50 -9.33 -14.43
N VAL A 123 -9.56 -8.83 -13.62
CA VAL A 123 -9.00 -7.48 -13.77
C VAL A 123 -8.20 -7.39 -15.07
N ASN A 124 -7.34 -8.37 -15.36
CA ASN A 124 -6.53 -8.40 -16.57
C ASN A 124 -7.40 -8.45 -17.83
N GLU A 125 -8.44 -9.30 -17.88
CA GLU A 125 -9.36 -9.37 -19.01
C GLU A 125 -10.09 -8.05 -19.25
N ALA A 126 -10.53 -7.38 -18.17
CA ALA A 126 -11.16 -6.06 -18.29
C ALA A 126 -10.18 -5.01 -18.82
N LEU A 127 -8.93 -5.03 -18.36
CA LEU A 127 -7.87 -4.15 -18.83
C LEU A 127 -7.51 -4.38 -20.30
N ILE A 128 -7.41 -5.63 -20.79
CA ILE A 128 -7.16 -5.96 -22.19
C ILE A 128 -8.25 -5.36 -23.07
N LYS A 129 -9.53 -5.48 -22.67
CA LYS A 129 -10.66 -4.89 -23.40
C LYS A 129 -10.62 -3.35 -23.40
N ALA A 130 -10.22 -2.74 -22.28
CA ALA A 130 -10.07 -1.28 -22.18
C ALA A 130 -8.89 -0.76 -23.00
N LEU A 131 -7.75 -1.47 -22.97
CA LEU A 131 -6.53 -1.14 -23.71
C LEU A 131 -6.78 -1.04 -25.22
N ALA A 132 -7.64 -1.90 -25.77
CA ALA A 132 -8.02 -1.87 -27.18
C ALA A 132 -8.75 -0.57 -27.60
N LYS A 133 -9.28 0.20 -26.63
CA LYS A 133 -9.96 1.50 -26.86
C LYS A 133 -9.04 2.70 -26.62
N GLY A 134 -7.84 2.50 -26.10
CA GLY A 134 -6.87 3.54 -25.80
C GLY A 134 -6.52 3.62 -24.31
N THR A 135 -5.33 4.15 -24.00
CA THR A 135 -4.78 4.24 -22.63
C THR A 135 -5.20 5.51 -21.90
N SER A 136 -5.46 6.60 -22.67
CA SER A 136 -5.89 7.89 -22.14
C SER A 136 -6.64 8.66 -23.24
N PHE A 137 -7.61 9.48 -22.85
CA PHE A 137 -8.45 10.19 -23.82
C PHE A 137 -8.21 11.71 -23.82
N GLY A 138 -7.71 12.28 -22.70
CA GLY A 138 -7.64 13.73 -22.53
C GLY A 138 -9.03 14.40 -22.52
N ALA A 139 -10.07 13.63 -22.22
CA ALA A 139 -11.48 14.00 -22.24
C ALA A 139 -12.24 13.14 -21.20
N PRO A 140 -13.41 13.59 -20.71
CA PRO A 140 -14.27 12.80 -19.83
C PRO A 140 -14.61 11.42 -20.41
N SER A 141 -14.69 10.41 -19.57
CA SER A 141 -15.05 9.04 -19.95
C SER A 141 -16.18 8.50 -19.09
N LEU A 142 -16.97 7.58 -19.64
CA LEU A 142 -18.04 6.90 -18.88
C LEU A 142 -17.45 6.12 -17.69
N ASN A 143 -16.25 5.58 -17.82
CA ASN A 143 -15.61 4.80 -16.75
C ASN A 143 -15.34 5.65 -15.51
N GLU A 144 -15.06 6.94 -15.65
CA GLU A 144 -14.95 7.86 -14.50
C GLU A 144 -16.28 7.96 -13.74
N ASN A 145 -17.39 8.15 -14.48
CA ASN A 145 -18.71 8.25 -13.87
C ASN A 145 -19.10 6.96 -13.13
N LEU A 146 -18.79 5.80 -13.73
CA LEU A 146 -19.11 4.50 -13.14
C LEU A 146 -18.30 4.25 -11.86
N LEU A 147 -16.99 4.48 -11.87
CA LEU A 147 -16.17 4.30 -10.66
C LEU A 147 -16.54 5.36 -9.60
N ALA A 148 -16.81 6.60 -9.99
CA ALA A 148 -17.28 7.65 -9.09
C ALA A 148 -18.56 7.23 -8.36
N GLN A 149 -19.54 6.68 -9.10
CA GLN A 149 -20.79 6.21 -8.50
C GLN A 149 -20.54 5.03 -7.54
N MET A 150 -19.69 4.06 -7.90
CA MET A 150 -19.34 2.95 -7.00
C MET A 150 -18.70 3.44 -5.69
N VAL A 151 -17.84 4.47 -5.75
CA VAL A 151 -17.23 5.08 -4.56
C VAL A 151 -18.28 5.80 -3.71
N ILE A 152 -19.17 6.58 -4.34
CA ILE A 152 -20.26 7.30 -3.64
C ILE A 152 -21.21 6.32 -2.96
N ASP A 153 -21.57 5.24 -3.63
CA ASP A 153 -22.50 4.24 -3.08
C ASP A 153 -21.89 3.44 -1.90
N ALA A 154 -20.55 3.34 -1.86
CA ALA A 154 -19.84 2.53 -0.86
C ALA A 154 -19.38 3.33 0.35
N VAL A 155 -18.88 4.56 0.17
CA VAL A 155 -18.15 5.32 1.20
C VAL A 155 -19.07 6.36 1.85
N PRO A 156 -19.40 6.21 3.14
CA PRO A 156 -20.49 6.99 3.79
C PRO A 156 -20.34 8.50 3.72
N SER A 157 -19.11 9.03 3.72
CA SER A 157 -18.85 10.49 3.68
C SER A 157 -18.90 11.08 2.28
N VAL A 158 -18.88 10.27 1.23
CA VAL A 158 -18.63 10.74 -0.14
C VAL A 158 -19.92 10.95 -0.90
N GLU A 159 -20.33 12.21 -1.05
CA GLU A 159 -21.44 12.64 -1.91
C GLU A 159 -20.95 13.09 -3.31
N MET A 160 -19.67 13.47 -3.39
CA MET A 160 -19.00 13.88 -4.64
C MET A 160 -17.51 13.53 -4.57
N VAL A 161 -16.90 13.15 -5.70
CA VAL A 161 -15.51 12.69 -5.76
C VAL A 161 -14.75 13.34 -6.92
N ARG A 162 -13.44 13.57 -6.74
CA ARG A 162 -12.50 14.00 -7.76
C ARG A 162 -11.34 13.00 -7.84
N PHE A 163 -11.07 12.45 -9.03
CA PHE A 163 -9.92 11.58 -9.27
C PHE A 163 -8.63 12.36 -9.49
N THR A 164 -7.52 11.72 -9.08
CA THR A 164 -6.13 12.14 -9.28
C THR A 164 -5.29 10.93 -9.66
N ASN A 165 -3.95 11.07 -9.81
CA ASN A 165 -3.09 9.97 -10.22
C ASN A 165 -2.36 9.27 -9.05
N SER A 166 -2.42 9.82 -7.86
CA SER A 166 -1.77 9.25 -6.68
C SER A 166 -2.44 9.72 -5.38
N GLY A 167 -2.17 8.99 -4.28
CA GLY A 167 -2.57 9.42 -2.94
C GLY A 167 -1.95 10.77 -2.55
N THR A 168 -0.71 11.06 -2.98
CA THR A 168 -0.09 12.37 -2.76
C THR A 168 -0.88 13.50 -3.41
N GLU A 169 -1.27 13.34 -4.67
CA GLU A 169 -2.10 14.33 -5.37
C GLU A 169 -3.48 14.48 -4.71
N ALA A 170 -4.08 13.39 -4.25
CA ALA A 170 -5.34 13.41 -3.53
C ALA A 170 -5.22 14.24 -2.23
N CYS A 171 -4.18 13.99 -1.43
CA CYS A 171 -3.92 14.75 -0.21
C CYS A 171 -3.58 16.23 -0.48
N MET A 172 -2.84 16.53 -1.56
CA MET A 172 -2.61 17.92 -2.00
C MET A 172 -3.89 18.65 -2.38
N GLY A 173 -4.76 17.98 -3.14
CA GLY A 173 -6.07 18.49 -3.53
C GLY A 173 -6.96 18.72 -2.30
N MET A 174 -7.04 17.73 -1.43
CA MET A 174 -7.79 17.79 -0.16
C MET A 174 -7.32 18.94 0.73
N LEU A 175 -6.00 19.08 0.93
CA LEU A 175 -5.44 20.16 1.77
C LEU A 175 -5.83 21.55 1.25
N ARG A 176 -5.74 21.76 -0.06
CA ARG A 176 -6.17 23.02 -0.67
C ARG A 176 -7.67 23.23 -0.52
N LEU A 177 -8.45 22.14 -0.65
CA LEU A 177 -9.89 22.16 -0.53
C LEU A 177 -10.35 22.61 0.87
N VAL A 178 -9.83 21.96 1.93
CA VAL A 178 -10.24 22.29 3.31
C VAL A 178 -9.84 23.71 3.71
N ARG A 179 -8.68 24.21 3.23
CA ARG A 179 -8.27 25.59 3.41
C ARG A 179 -9.18 26.59 2.68
N ALA A 180 -9.52 26.28 1.43
CA ALA A 180 -10.41 27.12 0.64
C ALA A 180 -11.84 27.18 1.22
N TYR A 181 -12.36 26.04 1.66
CA TYR A 181 -13.70 25.94 2.23
C TYR A 181 -13.84 26.67 3.58
N THR A 182 -12.86 26.50 4.47
CA THR A 182 -12.90 27.10 5.82
C THR A 182 -12.34 28.52 5.87
N ASN A 183 -11.66 28.98 4.82
CA ASN A 183 -10.85 30.20 4.81
C ASN A 183 -9.84 30.26 5.97
N ARG A 184 -9.24 29.11 6.32
CA ARG A 184 -8.23 28.94 7.37
C ARG A 184 -6.99 28.26 6.80
N GLU A 185 -5.80 28.51 7.37
CA GLU A 185 -4.54 28.03 6.82
C GLU A 185 -4.00 26.79 7.54
N LYS A 186 -4.19 26.72 8.88
CA LYS A 186 -3.58 25.69 9.72
C LYS A 186 -4.36 24.39 9.69
N ILE A 187 -3.63 23.28 9.73
CA ILE A 187 -4.19 21.93 9.91
C ILE A 187 -3.51 21.23 11.09
N ILE A 188 -4.18 20.25 11.66
CA ILE A 188 -3.60 19.29 12.59
C ILE A 188 -3.48 17.93 11.87
N LYS A 189 -2.28 17.35 11.91
CA LYS A 189 -2.04 15.93 11.56
C LYS A 189 -1.45 15.19 12.77
N PHE A 190 -1.22 13.89 12.64
CA PHE A 190 -0.68 13.08 13.73
C PHE A 190 0.74 12.61 13.45
N GLU A 191 1.56 12.53 14.52
CA GLU A 191 2.90 11.98 14.45
C GLU A 191 2.88 10.58 13.85
N GLY A 192 3.83 10.31 12.95
CA GLY A 192 3.94 9.03 12.29
C GLY A 192 2.94 8.77 11.17
N CYS A 193 1.88 9.56 11.00
CA CYS A 193 0.99 9.47 9.85
C CYS A 193 1.65 10.04 8.59
N TYR A 194 1.42 9.35 7.45
CA TYR A 194 1.94 9.74 6.14
C TYR A 194 0.79 10.08 5.18
N HIS A 195 0.83 11.28 4.60
CA HIS A 195 -0.20 11.80 3.70
C HIS A 195 0.39 12.20 2.34
N GLY A 196 1.32 11.39 1.82
CA GLY A 196 2.06 11.72 0.61
C GLY A 196 3.25 12.64 0.85
N HIS A 197 3.94 13.01 -0.22
CA HIS A 197 5.21 13.74 -0.16
C HIS A 197 5.09 15.22 -0.58
N ALA A 198 3.91 15.82 -0.46
CA ALA A 198 3.76 17.26 -0.57
C ALA A 198 4.41 17.96 0.63
N ASP A 199 5.06 19.11 0.39
CA ASP A 199 5.85 19.84 1.39
C ASP A 199 5.12 20.04 2.72
N ALA A 200 3.84 20.42 2.66
CA ALA A 200 3.03 20.64 3.86
C ALA A 200 2.80 19.38 4.71
N PHE A 201 2.99 18.19 4.16
CA PHE A 201 2.80 16.93 4.87
C PHE A 201 4.11 16.24 5.31
N LEU A 202 5.26 16.75 4.90
CA LEU A 202 6.58 16.23 5.28
C LEU A 202 7.06 16.75 6.65
N VAL A 203 6.12 16.93 7.58
CA VAL A 203 6.34 17.30 8.98
C VAL A 203 6.04 16.09 9.85
N SER A 204 6.98 15.64 10.66
CA SER A 204 6.83 14.44 11.52
C SER A 204 6.15 13.27 10.81
N ALA A 205 6.53 13.03 9.55
CA ALA A 205 5.93 12.02 8.68
C ALA A 205 6.44 10.62 9.02
N GLY A 206 5.64 9.58 8.67
CA GLY A 206 5.87 8.17 9.01
C GLY A 206 7.11 7.52 8.35
N SER A 207 7.02 6.23 8.07
CA SER A 207 8.14 5.31 7.74
C SER A 207 9.13 5.82 6.70
N GLY A 208 8.69 6.53 5.67
CA GLY A 208 9.55 7.03 4.60
C GLY A 208 10.61 8.03 5.11
N VAL A 209 10.23 8.95 5.98
CA VAL A 209 11.13 9.95 6.57
C VAL A 209 11.95 9.34 7.70
N ILE A 210 11.34 8.47 8.52
CA ILE A 210 12.02 7.74 9.60
C ILE A 210 13.11 6.82 9.05
N THR A 211 12.83 6.12 7.96
CA THR A 211 13.80 5.25 7.29
C THR A 211 15.06 6.01 6.83
N LEU A 212 14.93 7.30 6.57
CA LEU A 212 16.05 8.18 6.26
C LEU A 212 16.72 8.80 7.50
N GLY A 213 16.13 8.63 8.70
CA GLY A 213 16.63 9.20 9.96
C GLY A 213 16.51 10.73 10.04
N LEU A 214 15.58 11.31 9.31
CA LEU A 214 15.39 12.76 9.25
C LEU A 214 14.02 13.14 9.83
N PRO A 215 13.91 14.14 10.72
CA PRO A 215 12.63 14.60 11.25
C PRO A 215 11.79 15.31 10.18
N ASP A 216 12.44 16.02 9.25
CA ASP A 216 11.85 16.73 8.13
C ASP A 216 12.70 16.52 6.88
N SER A 217 12.09 16.55 5.69
CA SER A 217 12.84 16.41 4.44
C SER A 217 13.63 17.68 4.13
N PRO A 218 14.94 17.57 3.82
CA PRO A 218 15.68 18.69 3.24
C PRO A 218 14.99 19.23 1.99
N GLY A 219 14.95 20.54 1.84
CA GLY A 219 14.31 21.22 0.70
C GLY A 219 12.87 21.68 0.96
N VAL A 220 12.24 21.23 2.03
CA VAL A 220 10.93 21.76 2.47
C VAL A 220 11.13 23.14 3.07
N PRO A 221 10.54 24.21 2.49
CA PRO A 221 10.66 25.54 3.05
C PRO A 221 9.85 25.67 4.34
N LYS A 222 10.39 26.38 5.33
CA LYS A 222 9.72 26.58 6.63
C LYS A 222 8.28 27.10 6.50
N GLY A 223 8.02 27.99 5.54
CA GLY A 223 6.69 28.53 5.28
C GLY A 223 5.68 27.47 4.81
N ALA A 224 6.12 26.45 4.08
CA ALA A 224 5.24 25.36 3.64
C ALA A 224 4.82 24.43 4.81
N ALA A 225 5.70 24.25 5.79
CA ALA A 225 5.47 23.41 6.96
C ALA A 225 4.79 24.16 8.12
N ALA A 226 4.88 25.50 8.19
CA ALA A 226 4.43 26.30 9.32
C ALA A 226 2.94 26.17 9.65
N GLY A 227 2.11 25.90 8.63
CA GLY A 227 0.66 25.69 8.79
C GLY A 227 0.27 24.26 9.18
N THR A 228 1.23 23.35 9.42
CA THR A 228 0.95 21.95 9.78
C THR A 228 1.38 21.67 11.22
N LEU A 229 0.40 21.53 12.09
CA LEU A 229 0.58 21.22 13.50
C LEU A 229 0.52 19.70 13.70
N THR A 230 1.26 19.19 14.68
CA THR A 230 1.36 17.75 14.93
C THR A 230 0.83 17.41 16.32
N ALA A 231 -0.10 16.44 16.40
CA ALA A 231 -0.65 15.90 17.63
C ALA A 231 -0.20 14.44 17.83
N ALA A 232 -0.27 13.92 19.06
CA ALA A 232 -0.06 12.52 19.32
C ALA A 232 -1.30 11.69 18.94
N TYR A 233 -1.11 10.55 18.29
CA TYR A 233 -2.21 9.65 17.91
C TYR A 233 -2.81 8.99 19.17
N ASN A 234 -4.12 8.78 19.19
CA ASN A 234 -4.89 8.29 20.34
C ASN A 234 -4.84 9.23 21.58
N ASP A 235 -4.49 10.50 21.41
CA ASP A 235 -4.44 11.51 22.48
C ASP A 235 -5.30 12.74 22.12
N LEU A 236 -6.54 12.78 22.63
CA LEU A 236 -7.45 13.90 22.42
C LEU A 236 -7.01 15.18 23.14
N ASP A 237 -6.26 15.08 24.23
CA ASP A 237 -5.83 16.26 24.98
C ASP A 237 -4.75 17.02 24.22
N SER A 238 -3.87 16.32 23.50
CA SER A 238 -2.93 16.95 22.57
C SER A 238 -3.63 17.74 21.46
N VAL A 239 -4.75 17.21 20.93
CA VAL A 239 -5.57 17.90 19.91
C VAL A 239 -6.27 19.12 20.49
N LYS A 240 -6.90 19.00 21.66
CA LYS A 240 -7.56 20.13 22.35
C LYS A 240 -6.60 21.27 22.63
N ALA A 241 -5.39 20.96 23.10
CA ALA A 241 -4.35 21.96 23.36
C ALA A 241 -3.99 22.76 22.08
N LEU A 242 -3.87 22.07 20.93
CA LEU A 242 -3.59 22.73 19.65
C LEU A 242 -4.78 23.57 19.17
N LEU A 243 -6.00 23.10 19.33
CA LEU A 243 -7.21 23.86 18.97
C LEU A 243 -7.34 25.13 19.80
N GLU A 244 -7.15 25.03 21.12
CA GLU A 244 -7.21 26.21 22.02
C GLU A 244 -6.09 27.22 21.73
N ALA A 245 -4.86 26.73 21.52
CA ALA A 245 -3.72 27.59 21.19
C ALA A 245 -3.87 28.34 19.85
N ASN A 246 -4.75 27.89 18.97
CA ASN A 246 -4.98 28.47 17.65
C ASN A 246 -6.44 28.94 17.45
N LYS A 247 -7.19 29.20 18.52
CA LYS A 247 -8.62 29.50 18.42
C LYS A 247 -8.94 30.79 17.67
N GLU A 248 -8.04 31.77 17.67
CA GLU A 248 -8.26 33.05 16.97
C GLU A 248 -8.15 32.90 15.45
N GLU A 249 -7.13 32.17 14.97
CA GLU A 249 -6.92 31.92 13.54
C GLU A 249 -7.77 30.75 13.04
N GLY A 250 -8.06 29.82 13.94
CA GLY A 250 -8.81 28.58 13.67
C GLY A 250 -7.99 27.52 12.92
N ILE A 251 -8.45 26.31 13.03
CA ILE A 251 -7.89 25.14 12.33
C ILE A 251 -8.81 24.79 11.15
N ALA A 252 -8.26 24.66 9.96
CA ALA A 252 -8.99 24.28 8.75
C ALA A 252 -9.47 22.82 8.82
N ALA A 253 -8.57 21.91 9.22
CA ALA A 253 -8.88 20.49 9.26
C ALA A 253 -8.03 19.74 10.29
N ILE A 254 -8.58 18.59 10.74
CA ILE A 254 -7.85 17.53 11.43
C ILE A 254 -7.76 16.34 10.46
N VAL A 255 -6.52 15.94 10.12
CA VAL A 255 -6.23 14.91 9.10
C VAL A 255 -5.55 13.72 9.76
N LEU A 256 -6.07 12.51 9.55
CA LEU A 256 -5.48 11.30 10.09
C LEU A 256 -5.62 10.09 9.16
N GLU A 257 -4.70 9.13 9.27
CA GLU A 257 -4.95 7.76 8.85
C GLU A 257 -5.85 7.12 9.92
N PRO A 258 -7.08 6.68 9.60
CA PRO A 258 -7.98 6.12 10.61
C PRO A 258 -7.50 4.79 11.19
N VAL A 259 -6.65 4.05 10.48
CA VAL A 259 -5.73 3.05 11.01
C VAL A 259 -4.36 3.40 10.46
N VAL A 260 -3.39 3.66 11.32
CA VAL A 260 -2.05 4.03 10.89
C VAL A 260 -1.36 2.81 10.30
N GLY A 261 -0.80 2.97 9.10
CA GLY A 261 -0.03 1.94 8.42
C GLY A 261 1.41 2.34 8.10
N ASN A 262 1.74 3.60 8.31
CA ASN A 262 3.06 4.18 7.99
C ASN A 262 3.94 4.39 9.24
N SER A 263 3.54 3.83 10.37
CA SER A 263 4.34 3.72 11.61
C SER A 263 4.26 2.31 12.19
N GLY A 264 4.09 1.31 11.33
CA GLY A 264 3.58 0.02 11.65
C GLY A 264 2.05 0.06 11.76
N PHE A 265 1.44 -1.00 12.24
CA PHE A 265 -0.01 -1.07 12.40
C PHE A 265 -0.42 -0.51 13.76
N ILE A 266 -1.11 0.65 13.78
CA ILE A 266 -1.66 1.25 15.00
C ILE A 266 -3.15 1.50 14.81
N ALA A 267 -3.98 0.80 15.59
CA ALA A 267 -5.41 0.97 15.56
C ALA A 267 -5.85 2.19 16.40
N PRO A 268 -6.88 2.94 15.98
CA PRO A 268 -7.48 3.96 16.79
C PRO A 268 -8.30 3.36 17.93
N THR A 269 -8.44 4.08 19.05
CA THR A 269 -9.53 3.78 19.97
C THR A 269 -10.83 4.38 19.42
N LYS A 270 -11.96 3.77 19.78
CA LYS A 270 -13.28 4.28 19.35
C LYS A 270 -13.53 5.68 19.91
N GLU A 271 -13.12 5.89 21.15
CA GLU A 271 -13.25 7.17 21.86
C GLU A 271 -12.44 8.27 21.17
N PHE A 272 -11.26 7.93 20.64
CA PHE A 272 -10.43 8.87 19.90
C PHE A 272 -11.12 9.36 18.63
N LEU A 273 -11.61 8.47 17.77
CA LEU A 273 -12.30 8.87 16.53
C LEU A 273 -13.57 9.67 16.79
N GLN A 274 -14.39 9.24 17.78
CA GLN A 274 -15.60 9.96 18.18
C GLN A 274 -15.28 11.33 18.78
N GLY A 275 -14.20 11.40 19.57
CA GLY A 275 -13.72 12.66 20.14
C GLY A 275 -13.23 13.64 19.07
N LEU A 276 -12.51 13.16 18.06
CA LEU A 276 -12.10 14.00 16.92
C LEU A 276 -13.29 14.55 16.15
N ARG A 277 -14.33 13.73 15.89
CA ARG A 277 -15.55 14.20 15.23
C ARG A 277 -16.19 15.32 16.03
N LYS A 278 -16.35 15.12 17.34
CA LYS A 278 -16.92 16.14 18.24
C LYS A 278 -16.09 17.44 18.27
N LEU A 279 -14.78 17.32 18.38
CA LEU A 279 -13.89 18.50 18.37
C LEU A 279 -13.95 19.26 17.05
N CYS A 280 -14.02 18.56 15.92
CA CYS A 280 -14.19 19.21 14.62
C CYS A 280 -15.53 19.98 14.55
N ASP A 281 -16.62 19.38 15.03
CA ASP A 281 -17.94 20.02 15.05
C ASP A 281 -17.96 21.27 15.96
N GLU A 282 -17.33 21.20 17.14
CA GLU A 282 -17.26 22.31 18.10
C GLU A 282 -16.41 23.48 17.61
N HIS A 283 -15.34 23.22 16.85
CA HIS A 283 -14.41 24.25 16.38
C HIS A 283 -14.61 24.64 14.91
N GLY A 284 -15.57 24.04 14.21
CA GLY A 284 -15.82 24.28 12.80
C GLY A 284 -14.62 23.88 11.91
N ALA A 285 -13.89 22.86 12.31
CA ALA A 285 -12.82 22.27 11.52
C ALA A 285 -13.34 21.08 10.70
N VAL A 286 -12.73 20.84 9.52
CA VAL A 286 -13.07 19.68 8.69
C VAL A 286 -12.38 18.43 9.23
N LEU A 287 -13.13 17.38 9.50
CA LEU A 287 -12.53 16.07 9.79
C LEU A 287 -12.19 15.35 8.48
N VAL A 288 -10.93 14.97 8.32
CA VAL A 288 -10.45 14.27 7.13
C VAL A 288 -9.90 12.90 7.50
N PHE A 289 -10.45 11.85 6.89
CA PHE A 289 -9.84 10.52 6.92
C PHE A 289 -9.00 10.31 5.66
N ASP A 290 -7.71 10.09 5.86
CA ASP A 290 -6.84 9.57 4.81
C ASP A 290 -7.02 8.05 4.73
N GLU A 291 -7.89 7.66 3.83
CA GLU A 291 -8.19 6.25 3.55
C GLU A 291 -7.46 5.74 2.30
N VAL A 292 -6.34 6.35 1.95
CA VAL A 292 -5.49 5.85 0.86
C VAL A 292 -5.05 4.40 1.12
N MET A 293 -4.84 4.03 2.38
CA MET A 293 -4.49 2.66 2.77
C MET A 293 -5.70 1.83 3.20
N THR A 294 -6.60 2.38 3.98
CA THR A 294 -7.72 1.68 4.62
C THR A 294 -8.98 1.58 3.74
N GLY A 295 -9.15 2.49 2.79
CA GLY A 295 -10.30 2.53 1.90
C GLY A 295 -10.45 1.24 1.09
N PHE A 296 -11.62 0.62 1.14
CA PHE A 296 -11.91 -0.69 0.53
C PHE A 296 -11.01 -1.84 1.00
N ARG A 297 -10.11 -1.60 1.95
CA ARG A 297 -9.20 -2.62 2.49
C ARG A 297 -9.75 -3.27 3.75
N ILE A 298 -10.18 -2.48 4.72
CA ILE A 298 -10.65 -3.02 6.00
C ILE A 298 -12.17 -3.27 6.03
N ALA A 299 -12.91 -2.58 5.20
CA ALA A 299 -14.32 -2.83 4.88
C ALA A 299 -14.62 -2.24 3.50
N TYR A 300 -15.75 -2.61 2.88
CA TYR A 300 -16.14 -2.07 1.58
C TYR A 300 -16.38 -0.55 1.62
N GLY A 301 -16.91 -0.03 2.72
CA GLY A 301 -17.05 1.40 2.98
C GLY A 301 -15.85 2.04 3.72
N GLY A 302 -14.69 1.37 3.76
CA GLY A 302 -13.48 1.88 4.42
C GLY A 302 -13.53 1.84 5.94
N ALA A 303 -12.57 2.54 6.56
CA ALA A 303 -12.46 2.64 8.01
C ALA A 303 -13.66 3.36 8.65
N GLN A 304 -14.21 4.34 7.98
CA GLN A 304 -15.40 5.08 8.45
C GLN A 304 -16.61 4.17 8.64
N ALA A 305 -16.85 3.22 7.73
CA ALA A 305 -17.89 2.21 7.88
C ALA A 305 -17.56 1.21 9.00
N HIS A 306 -16.30 0.78 9.12
CA HIS A 306 -15.86 -0.15 10.14
C HIS A 306 -16.01 0.42 11.57
N PHE A 307 -15.61 1.67 11.80
CA PHE A 307 -15.63 2.31 13.12
C PHE A 307 -16.92 3.07 13.42
N GLY A 308 -17.77 3.31 12.41
CA GLY A 308 -19.01 4.05 12.55
C GLY A 308 -18.79 5.55 12.84
N VAL A 309 -17.73 6.14 12.29
CA VAL A 309 -17.42 7.58 12.38
C VAL A 309 -17.24 8.14 10.98
N THR A 310 -18.06 9.10 10.60
CA THR A 310 -18.06 9.69 9.26
C THR A 310 -17.27 11.00 9.25
N PRO A 311 -16.18 11.11 8.47
CA PRO A 311 -15.47 12.36 8.24
C PRO A 311 -16.26 13.28 7.32
N ASP A 312 -15.78 14.51 7.13
CA ASP A 312 -16.35 15.45 6.16
C ASP A 312 -15.76 15.26 4.76
N VAL A 313 -14.47 14.87 4.72
CA VAL A 313 -13.70 14.62 3.49
C VAL A 313 -12.85 13.35 3.67
N THR A 314 -12.72 12.59 2.61
CA THR A 314 -11.93 11.35 2.58
C THR A 314 -10.95 11.39 1.40
N THR A 315 -9.68 11.02 1.61
CA THR A 315 -8.74 10.73 0.53
C THR A 315 -8.64 9.23 0.30
N MET A 316 -8.48 8.82 -0.94
CA MET A 316 -8.45 7.42 -1.37
C MET A 316 -7.34 7.19 -2.41
N GLY A 317 -6.96 5.93 -2.58
CA GLY A 317 -5.96 5.51 -3.56
C GLY A 317 -5.80 3.98 -3.54
N LYS A 318 -4.62 3.50 -3.91
CA LYS A 318 -4.26 2.08 -3.79
C LYS A 318 -5.33 1.13 -4.34
N VAL A 319 -6.21 0.58 -3.49
CA VAL A 319 -7.23 -0.41 -3.86
C VAL A 319 -8.15 0.07 -4.97
N ILE A 320 -8.58 1.36 -4.94
CA ILE A 320 -9.46 1.91 -5.97
C ILE A 320 -8.84 1.98 -7.37
N GLY A 321 -7.56 1.73 -7.51
CA GLY A 321 -6.85 1.66 -8.78
C GLY A 321 -6.60 0.25 -9.28
N GLY A 322 -6.90 -0.79 -8.47
CA GLY A 322 -6.69 -2.18 -8.86
C GLY A 322 -5.25 -2.51 -9.28
N GLY A 323 -4.27 -1.80 -8.74
CA GLY A 323 -2.84 -1.93 -9.08
C GLY A 323 -2.32 -0.86 -10.04
N LEU A 324 -3.17 -0.01 -10.61
CA LEU A 324 -2.79 1.10 -11.49
C LEU A 324 -2.72 2.44 -10.73
N PRO A 325 -1.96 3.43 -11.24
CA PRO A 325 -1.85 4.75 -10.63
C PRO A 325 -3.19 5.46 -10.54
N VAL A 326 -3.64 5.74 -9.32
CA VAL A 326 -4.87 6.48 -9.02
C VAL A 326 -4.81 7.07 -7.61
N GLY A 327 -5.46 8.18 -7.45
CA GLY A 327 -5.91 8.74 -6.18
C GLY A 327 -7.29 9.35 -6.36
N ALA A 328 -7.95 9.67 -5.25
CA ALA A 328 -9.18 10.41 -5.25
C ALA A 328 -9.35 11.16 -3.92
N TYR A 329 -10.08 12.25 -3.93
CA TYR A 329 -10.62 12.86 -2.72
C TYR A 329 -12.09 13.16 -2.95
N GLY A 330 -12.89 12.96 -1.92
CA GLY A 330 -14.31 13.14 -1.95
C GLY A 330 -14.87 13.49 -0.57
N GLY A 331 -16.11 13.92 -0.50
CA GLY A 331 -16.73 14.31 0.75
C GLY A 331 -18.11 14.91 0.53
N LYS A 332 -18.56 15.69 1.51
CA LYS A 332 -19.82 16.42 1.43
C LYS A 332 -19.87 17.28 0.17
N LYS A 333 -21.01 17.28 -0.50
CA LYS A 333 -21.21 18.00 -1.76
C LYS A 333 -20.85 19.48 -1.65
N GLU A 334 -21.30 20.17 -0.61
CA GLU A 334 -21.04 21.58 -0.36
C GLU A 334 -19.53 21.92 -0.26
N ILE A 335 -18.72 20.98 0.26
CA ILE A 335 -17.27 21.12 0.32
C ILE A 335 -16.68 20.90 -1.07
N MET A 336 -17.10 19.81 -1.72
CA MET A 336 -16.54 19.41 -3.02
C MET A 336 -16.88 20.38 -4.16
N GLU A 337 -17.98 21.10 -4.08
CA GLU A 337 -18.36 22.13 -5.05
C GLU A 337 -17.40 23.35 -5.06
N MET A 338 -16.50 23.47 -4.07
CA MET A 338 -15.39 24.44 -4.14
C MET A 338 -14.35 24.12 -5.21
N VAL A 339 -14.32 22.88 -5.71
CA VAL A 339 -13.33 22.44 -6.71
C VAL A 339 -13.71 22.92 -8.10
N ALA A 340 -12.77 23.52 -8.83
CA ALA A 340 -12.96 23.97 -10.20
C ALA A 340 -13.35 22.79 -11.12
N PRO A 341 -14.27 22.98 -12.09
CA PRO A 341 -14.89 24.23 -12.54
C PRO A 341 -16.13 24.67 -11.76
N ALA A 342 -16.61 23.89 -10.79
CA ALA A 342 -17.81 24.25 -10.01
C ALA A 342 -17.53 25.43 -9.07
N GLY A 343 -16.37 25.45 -8.43
CA GLY A 343 -15.89 26.52 -7.55
C GLY A 343 -14.51 27.06 -7.96
N PRO A 344 -13.90 27.90 -7.11
CA PRO A 344 -12.66 28.60 -7.46
C PRO A 344 -11.39 27.79 -7.18
N MET A 345 -11.44 26.69 -6.43
CA MET A 345 -10.25 25.93 -6.01
C MET A 345 -9.72 25.07 -7.16
N TYR A 346 -8.50 25.38 -7.62
CA TYR A 346 -7.91 24.72 -8.77
C TYR A 346 -7.21 23.41 -8.42
N GLN A 347 -7.55 22.35 -9.18
CA GLN A 347 -6.83 21.08 -9.26
C GLN A 347 -7.02 20.51 -10.67
N ALA A 348 -5.95 19.99 -11.27
CA ALA A 348 -5.98 19.35 -12.58
C ALA A 348 -4.95 18.22 -12.65
N GLY A 349 -5.17 17.25 -13.55
CA GLY A 349 -4.25 16.16 -13.84
C GLY A 349 -4.53 15.57 -15.21
N THR A 350 -3.52 15.54 -16.08
CA THR A 350 -3.67 15.07 -17.48
C THR A 350 -4.20 13.64 -17.56
N LEU A 351 -3.77 12.76 -16.65
CA LEU A 351 -4.13 11.34 -16.62
C LEU A 351 -5.14 11.00 -15.53
N SER A 352 -5.64 12.00 -14.79
CA SER A 352 -6.68 11.79 -13.79
C SER A 352 -7.94 11.24 -14.46
N GLY A 353 -8.48 10.15 -13.93
CA GLY A 353 -9.66 9.48 -14.51
C GLY A 353 -9.34 8.68 -15.79
N ASN A 354 -8.08 8.30 -16.05
CA ASN A 354 -7.74 7.52 -17.23
C ASN A 354 -8.50 6.19 -17.29
N PRO A 355 -8.88 5.72 -18.50
CA PRO A 355 -9.78 4.58 -18.65
C PRO A 355 -9.22 3.27 -18.10
N LEU A 356 -7.91 3.09 -18.08
CA LEU A 356 -7.31 1.85 -17.56
C LEU A 356 -7.42 1.79 -16.03
N ALA A 357 -7.02 2.86 -15.31
CA ALA A 357 -7.14 2.90 -13.86
C ALA A 357 -8.61 2.82 -13.39
N MET A 358 -9.53 3.50 -14.09
CA MET A 358 -10.95 3.41 -13.80
C MET A 358 -11.49 1.98 -14.01
N THR A 359 -11.10 1.32 -15.10
CA THR A 359 -11.52 -0.08 -15.37
C THR A 359 -10.98 -1.06 -14.34
N ALA A 360 -9.70 -0.95 -13.98
CA ALA A 360 -9.10 -1.81 -12.97
C ALA A 360 -9.75 -1.59 -11.59
N GLY A 361 -10.01 -0.33 -11.23
CA GLY A 361 -10.70 0.03 -10.00
C GLY A 361 -12.10 -0.57 -9.95
N MET A 362 -12.94 -0.34 -10.94
CA MET A 362 -14.29 -0.91 -11.03
C MET A 362 -14.27 -2.43 -10.84
N LYS A 363 -13.41 -3.14 -11.58
CA LYS A 363 -13.34 -4.60 -11.50
C LYS A 363 -12.88 -5.06 -10.12
N THR A 364 -11.94 -4.37 -9.51
CA THR A 364 -11.47 -4.66 -8.13
C THR A 364 -12.60 -4.49 -7.13
N LEU A 365 -13.36 -3.39 -7.20
CA LEU A 365 -14.49 -3.15 -6.30
C LEU A 365 -15.63 -4.16 -6.51
N GLU A 366 -15.93 -4.55 -7.74
CA GLU A 366 -16.89 -5.63 -8.04
C GLU A 366 -16.50 -6.96 -7.38
N ILE A 367 -15.20 -7.31 -7.39
CA ILE A 367 -14.71 -8.52 -6.73
C ILE A 367 -14.85 -8.41 -5.21
N LEU A 368 -14.47 -7.27 -4.62
CA LEU A 368 -14.53 -7.04 -3.19
C LEU A 368 -15.97 -7.02 -2.63
N GLN A 369 -16.94 -6.64 -3.46
CA GLN A 369 -18.36 -6.62 -3.08
C GLN A 369 -18.97 -8.02 -2.95
N ARG A 370 -18.29 -9.06 -3.41
CA ARG A 370 -18.79 -10.43 -3.33
C ARG A 370 -18.89 -10.89 -1.87
N PRO A 371 -19.98 -11.61 -1.51
CA PRO A 371 -20.11 -12.17 -0.17
C PRO A 371 -18.91 -13.03 0.23
N GLY A 372 -18.47 -12.91 1.46
CA GLY A 372 -17.33 -13.67 1.99
C GLY A 372 -15.96 -13.03 1.77
N SER A 373 -15.84 -11.94 1.00
CA SER A 373 -14.54 -11.31 0.72
C SER A 373 -13.86 -10.79 1.98
N TYR A 374 -14.55 -10.00 2.78
CA TYR A 374 -13.99 -9.42 4.01
C TYR A 374 -13.90 -10.43 5.16
N GLU A 375 -14.82 -11.38 5.25
CA GLU A 375 -14.79 -12.48 6.20
C GLU A 375 -13.56 -13.38 5.96
N HIS A 376 -13.21 -13.63 4.70
CA HIS A 376 -11.99 -14.35 4.35
C HIS A 376 -10.75 -13.58 4.79
N LEU A 377 -10.65 -12.28 4.45
CA LEU A 377 -9.53 -11.42 4.83
C LEU A 377 -9.35 -11.40 6.35
N GLU A 378 -10.41 -11.19 7.11
CA GLU A 378 -10.37 -11.19 8.58
C GLU A 378 -9.87 -12.54 9.13
N LYS A 379 -10.45 -13.65 8.65
CA LYS A 379 -10.08 -14.99 9.08
C LYS A 379 -8.59 -15.26 8.90
N ILE A 380 -8.07 -15.07 7.67
CA ILE A 380 -6.68 -15.44 7.37
C ILE A 380 -5.68 -14.49 8.02
N THR A 381 -6.02 -13.20 8.13
CA THR A 381 -5.12 -12.21 8.73
C THR A 381 -5.02 -12.39 10.23
N SER A 382 -6.15 -12.61 10.92
CA SER A 382 -6.16 -12.92 12.35
C SER A 382 -5.39 -14.21 12.65
N LYS A 383 -5.57 -15.26 11.84
CA LYS A 383 -4.79 -16.50 11.97
C LYS A 383 -3.29 -16.24 11.81
N LEU A 384 -2.90 -15.46 10.80
CA LEU A 384 -1.51 -15.11 10.52
C LEU A 384 -0.86 -14.38 11.68
N ILE A 385 -1.44 -13.25 12.10
CA ILE A 385 -0.82 -12.41 13.13
C ILE A 385 -0.74 -13.14 14.48
N ASN A 386 -1.81 -13.81 14.89
CA ASN A 386 -1.82 -14.58 16.13
C ASN A 386 -0.76 -15.70 16.11
N GLY A 387 -0.65 -16.42 15.00
CA GLY A 387 0.36 -17.47 14.83
C GLY A 387 1.80 -16.95 14.86
N ILE A 388 2.07 -15.76 14.27
CA ILE A 388 3.38 -15.11 14.35
C ILE A 388 3.69 -14.70 15.80
N LEU A 389 2.75 -14.07 16.50
CA LEU A 389 2.93 -13.62 17.89
C LEU A 389 3.15 -14.81 18.83
N ASP A 390 2.38 -15.88 18.67
CA ASP A 390 2.52 -17.10 19.47
C ASP A 390 3.87 -17.79 19.22
N ALA A 391 4.32 -17.84 17.96
CA ALA A 391 5.63 -18.35 17.60
C ALA A 391 6.76 -17.53 18.27
N GLY A 392 6.67 -16.20 18.24
CA GLY A 392 7.66 -15.33 18.85
C GLY A 392 7.70 -15.48 20.38
N ARG A 393 6.53 -15.52 21.03
CA ARG A 393 6.42 -15.71 22.49
C ARG A 393 6.94 -17.06 22.93
N ALA A 394 6.68 -18.12 22.17
CA ALA A 394 7.16 -19.47 22.47
C ALA A 394 8.68 -19.56 22.49
N GLU A 395 9.37 -18.73 21.69
CA GLU A 395 10.84 -18.62 21.64
C GLU A 395 11.40 -17.52 22.58
N GLY A 396 10.54 -16.96 23.46
CA GLY A 396 10.96 -16.01 24.49
C GLY A 396 11.11 -14.56 24.01
N HIS A 397 10.57 -14.23 22.82
CA HIS A 397 10.61 -12.85 22.33
C HIS A 397 9.45 -12.02 22.87
N GLU A 398 9.73 -10.78 23.26
CA GLU A 398 8.70 -9.79 23.55
C GLU A 398 8.15 -9.27 22.21
N VAL A 399 6.94 -9.70 21.86
CA VAL A 399 6.24 -9.30 20.63
C VAL A 399 4.80 -8.94 20.92
N CYS A 400 4.32 -7.86 20.29
CA CYS A 400 2.92 -7.45 20.29
C CYS A 400 2.50 -7.07 18.86
N GLY A 401 1.22 -7.11 18.59
CA GLY A 401 0.69 -6.80 17.25
C GLY A 401 -0.82 -6.93 17.20
N ASN A 402 -1.38 -6.55 16.08
CA ASN A 402 -2.83 -6.63 15.84
C ASN A 402 -3.14 -6.66 14.35
N SER A 403 -4.41 -6.86 14.01
CA SER A 403 -4.93 -6.81 12.64
C SER A 403 -6.35 -6.27 12.60
N ILE A 404 -6.74 -5.76 11.44
CA ILE A 404 -8.12 -5.44 11.08
C ILE A 404 -8.30 -5.88 9.63
N SER A 405 -9.22 -6.81 9.38
CA SER A 405 -9.47 -7.38 8.06
C SER A 405 -8.15 -7.75 7.35
N GLY A 406 -7.91 -7.29 6.13
CA GLY A 406 -6.72 -7.61 5.34
C GLY A 406 -5.45 -6.80 5.67
N MET A 407 -5.33 -6.20 6.86
CA MET A 407 -4.20 -5.37 7.28
C MET A 407 -3.70 -5.80 8.66
N PHE A 408 -2.38 -5.91 8.86
CA PHE A 408 -1.78 -6.34 10.11
C PHE A 408 -0.41 -5.68 10.36
N GLY A 409 0.06 -5.80 11.58
CA GLY A 409 1.44 -5.46 11.94
C GLY A 409 1.81 -5.99 13.31
N PHE A 410 3.11 -6.10 13.57
CA PHE A 410 3.62 -6.48 14.87
C PHE A 410 4.92 -5.73 15.18
N PHE A 411 5.29 -5.71 16.46
CA PHE A 411 6.43 -4.99 16.98
C PHE A 411 7.24 -5.89 17.92
N PHE A 412 8.55 -5.72 17.92
CA PHE A 412 9.45 -6.33 18.88
C PHE A 412 9.53 -5.49 20.16
N CYS A 413 8.44 -5.45 20.91
CA CYS A 413 8.32 -4.80 22.20
C CYS A 413 7.16 -5.41 23.01
N LYS A 414 7.11 -5.10 24.29
CA LYS A 414 6.09 -5.63 25.20
C LYS A 414 4.67 -5.19 24.85
N GLY A 415 4.51 -4.00 24.24
CA GLY A 415 3.22 -3.40 23.92
C GLY A 415 2.42 -2.92 25.15
N PRO A 416 1.18 -2.43 24.96
CA PRO A 416 0.57 -2.14 23.67
C PRO A 416 1.25 -0.99 22.92
N VAL A 417 1.07 -0.94 21.60
CA VAL A 417 1.51 0.17 20.74
C VAL A 417 0.28 0.96 20.34
N ASN A 418 0.12 2.15 20.90
CA ASN A 418 -1.06 3.00 20.71
C ASN A 418 -0.76 4.28 19.91
N ASN A 419 0.51 4.64 19.78
CA ASN A 419 0.96 5.84 19.08
C ASN A 419 2.37 5.64 18.50
N PHE A 420 2.86 6.66 17.82
CA PHE A 420 4.19 6.64 17.20
C PHE A 420 5.32 6.46 18.23
N GLN A 421 5.24 7.09 19.40
CA GLN A 421 6.27 6.98 20.45
C GLN A 421 6.36 5.57 21.02
N ASP A 422 5.24 4.84 21.08
CA ASP A 422 5.25 3.42 21.45
C ASP A 422 5.88 2.56 20.35
N ALA A 423 5.57 2.83 19.09
CA ALA A 423 6.15 2.11 17.94
C ALA A 423 7.68 2.24 17.90
N MET A 424 8.22 3.42 18.25
CA MET A 424 9.66 3.69 18.32
C MET A 424 10.40 2.87 19.40
N LYS A 425 9.69 2.26 20.34
CA LYS A 425 10.28 1.35 21.34
C LYS A 425 10.59 -0.04 20.78
N SER A 426 10.12 -0.36 19.57
CA SER A 426 10.38 -1.65 18.94
C SER A 426 11.86 -1.86 18.63
N ASP A 427 12.38 -3.07 18.89
CA ASP A 427 13.74 -3.45 18.51
C ASP A 427 13.86 -3.64 16.98
N THR A 428 14.24 -2.55 16.32
CA THR A 428 14.38 -2.52 14.86
C THR A 428 15.55 -3.38 14.36
N ALA A 429 16.58 -3.61 15.18
CA ALA A 429 17.69 -4.49 14.82
C ALA A 429 17.26 -5.96 14.82
N LYS A 430 16.42 -6.35 15.80
CA LYS A 430 15.79 -7.66 15.83
C LYS A 430 14.81 -7.84 14.67
N PHE A 431 13.99 -6.83 14.36
CA PHE A 431 13.14 -6.83 13.19
C PHE A 431 13.93 -7.06 11.89
N ALA A 432 15.07 -6.39 11.73
CA ALA A 432 15.92 -6.57 10.55
C ALA A 432 16.41 -8.01 10.39
N LYS A 433 16.81 -8.67 11.48
CA LYS A 433 17.21 -10.09 11.45
C LYS A 433 16.01 -10.98 11.11
N TRP A 434 14.87 -10.71 11.73
CA TRP A 434 13.64 -11.47 11.49
C TRP A 434 13.18 -11.33 10.03
N HIS A 435 13.15 -10.11 9.48
CA HIS A 435 12.78 -9.85 8.08
C HIS A 435 13.67 -10.65 7.10
N ARG A 436 15.00 -10.61 7.27
CA ARG A 436 15.92 -11.37 6.42
C ARG A 436 15.70 -12.88 6.55
N GLY A 437 15.52 -13.37 7.78
CA GLY A 437 15.21 -14.77 8.00
C GLY A 437 13.92 -15.21 7.32
N MET A 438 12.85 -14.41 7.38
CA MET A 438 11.59 -14.69 6.68
C MET A 438 11.75 -14.69 5.15
N LEU A 439 12.56 -13.77 4.63
CA LEU A 439 12.88 -13.72 3.20
C LEU A 439 13.60 -15.01 2.74
N GLU A 440 14.57 -15.51 3.55
CA GLU A 440 15.24 -16.79 3.31
C GLU A 440 14.29 -18.00 3.37
N GLU A 441 13.22 -17.89 4.13
CA GLU A 441 12.16 -18.91 4.22
C GLU A 441 11.07 -18.78 3.13
N GLY A 442 11.25 -17.86 2.17
CA GLY A 442 10.30 -17.66 1.07
C GLY A 442 9.08 -16.82 1.44
N VAL A 443 9.21 -15.92 2.40
CA VAL A 443 8.16 -14.99 2.82
C VAL A 443 8.61 -13.56 2.62
N TYR A 444 7.91 -12.80 1.77
CA TYR A 444 8.21 -11.41 1.48
C TYR A 444 7.35 -10.47 2.31
N LEU A 445 8.00 -9.70 3.17
CA LEU A 445 7.41 -8.71 4.07
C LEU A 445 7.97 -7.32 3.76
N ALA A 446 7.30 -6.29 4.24
CA ALA A 446 7.80 -4.92 4.09
C ALA A 446 9.18 -4.77 4.77
N PRO A 447 10.19 -4.19 4.06
CA PRO A 447 11.54 -4.05 4.59
C PRO A 447 11.66 -2.85 5.56
N SER A 448 10.71 -2.70 6.46
CA SER A 448 10.69 -1.71 7.53
C SER A 448 9.76 -2.14 8.65
N GLN A 449 10.18 -1.99 9.90
CA GLN A 449 9.34 -2.19 11.10
C GLN A 449 8.11 -1.27 11.09
N PHE A 450 8.22 -0.11 10.44
CA PHE A 450 7.19 0.93 10.44
C PHE A 450 6.23 0.84 9.24
N GLU A 451 6.11 -0.32 8.64
CA GLU A 451 5.15 -0.61 7.58
C GLU A 451 4.16 -1.68 8.01
N ALA A 452 2.89 -1.50 7.65
CA ALA A 452 1.89 -2.55 7.81
C ALA A 452 2.08 -3.66 6.76
N GLY A 453 1.66 -4.87 7.10
CA GLY A 453 1.54 -6.00 6.20
C GLY A 453 0.11 -6.16 5.67
N PHE A 454 -0.03 -6.85 4.55
CA PHE A 454 -1.31 -7.02 3.86
C PHE A 454 -1.55 -8.47 3.46
N THR A 455 -2.78 -8.94 3.65
CA THR A 455 -3.27 -10.14 3.00
C THR A 455 -4.19 -9.79 1.85
N GLY A 456 -4.44 -10.73 0.96
CA GLY A 456 -5.37 -10.60 -0.15
C GLY A 456 -6.25 -11.84 -0.28
N LEU A 457 -7.29 -11.76 -1.12
CA LEU A 457 -8.28 -12.81 -1.32
C LEU A 457 -7.71 -14.14 -1.83
N LYS A 458 -6.47 -14.14 -2.31
CA LYS A 458 -5.80 -15.35 -2.84
C LYS A 458 -4.93 -16.06 -1.81
N HIS A 459 -4.65 -15.46 -0.65
CA HIS A 459 -3.96 -16.18 0.44
C HIS A 459 -4.83 -17.31 0.97
N THR A 460 -4.24 -18.48 1.13
CA THR A 460 -4.92 -19.70 1.62
C THR A 460 -4.50 -20.04 3.05
N ASP A 461 -5.27 -20.88 3.73
CA ASP A 461 -4.89 -21.41 5.04
C ASP A 461 -3.51 -22.09 4.99
N ALA A 462 -3.16 -22.77 3.87
CA ALA A 462 -1.87 -23.42 3.69
C ALA A 462 -0.71 -22.42 3.61
N ASP A 463 -0.89 -21.26 2.94
CA ASP A 463 0.12 -20.20 2.89
C ASP A 463 0.35 -19.60 4.28
N ILE A 464 -0.73 -19.41 5.03
CA ILE A 464 -0.66 -18.91 6.41
C ILE A 464 0.09 -19.90 7.32
N ASP A 465 -0.25 -21.19 7.24
CA ASP A 465 0.40 -22.23 8.05
C ASP A 465 1.90 -22.37 7.70
N ALA A 466 2.25 -22.27 6.40
CA ALA A 466 3.64 -22.26 5.95
C ALA A 466 4.41 -21.05 6.50
N THR A 467 3.78 -19.86 6.49
CA THR A 467 4.35 -18.63 7.02
C THR A 467 4.57 -18.70 8.53
N ILE A 468 3.61 -19.22 9.29
CA ILE A 468 3.74 -19.42 10.75
C ILE A 468 4.87 -20.42 11.06
N ALA A 469 4.99 -21.49 10.29
CA ALA A 469 6.07 -22.45 10.44
C ALA A 469 7.45 -21.84 10.13
N ALA A 470 7.54 -20.98 9.09
CA ALA A 470 8.72 -20.21 8.79
C ALA A 470 9.07 -19.26 9.94
N ALA A 471 8.09 -18.52 10.46
CA ALA A 471 8.27 -17.60 11.60
C ALA A 471 8.85 -18.30 12.82
N ARG A 472 8.36 -19.51 13.18
CA ARG A 472 8.94 -20.31 14.28
C ARG A 472 10.40 -20.63 14.08
N ARG A 473 10.79 -21.08 12.88
CA ARG A 473 12.20 -21.37 12.56
C ARG A 473 13.09 -20.12 12.64
N VAL A 474 12.55 -18.98 12.23
CA VAL A 474 13.29 -17.71 12.28
C VAL A 474 13.42 -17.22 13.72
N PHE A 475 12.33 -17.21 14.51
CA PHE A 475 12.39 -16.80 15.92
C PHE A 475 13.38 -17.64 16.73
N ALA A 476 13.46 -18.95 16.49
CA ALA A 476 14.39 -19.83 17.20
C ALA A 476 15.89 -19.52 16.93
N ARG A 477 16.20 -18.69 15.92
CA ARG A 477 17.61 -18.38 15.51
C ARG A 477 18.02 -16.90 15.62
N ILE A 478 17.12 -16.00 16.07
CA ILE A 478 17.42 -14.55 16.16
C ILE A 478 17.56 -14.01 17.60
#